data_44d1108b95b8264cb766aeb2de92e863
#
_entry.id   44d1108b95b8264cb766aeb2de92e863
#
_cell.length_a   1.000
_cell.length_b   1.000
_cell.length_c   1.000
_cell.angle_alpha   90.00
_cell.angle_beta   90.00
_cell.angle_gamma   90.00
#
_symmetry.space_group_name_H-M   'P 1'
#
loop_
_entity.id
_entity.type
_entity.pdbx_description
1 polymer ?
#
loop_
_entity_poly.entity_id
_entity_poly.type
_entity_poly.pdbx_seq_one_letter_code
_entity_poly.pdbx_strand_id
1 'polypeptide(L)'
;MNKKLLLSFLISASLPCFAQKQSVVIQPVSPIEYKSEKGTLKVLNYVKLPEKVNARLSATLDGVSIEVMPTNKGDSLLVWLPMIGESNHLQIHAGKIQWVDQSVYPMIPKDWGYFQQGTIHLIQSSHQDIAWMDTPDYCKDDRINNIIIPALDLMKKNKSFTFEMEQTLNLMEFLNEHPERKGELIDLYKEKRFLWGATFNQPYEGLSSGEQLVRQSYYGRKWIRENMPGCDDVVANNIDVPGRTWQMAQILAKSGIKNLFISRMGEGLYDWYSPDGSKVLTFTPGNYGWASMIWKFF
;
A
#
# COMPACT_ATOMS: atom_id res chain seq x y z
N MET A 1 -43.55 2.21 -85.28
CA MET A 1 -43.20 3.05 -84.17
C MET A 1 -43.48 2.30 -82.85
N ASN A 2 -42.49 1.64 -82.33
CA ASN A 2 -42.63 0.89 -81.05
C ASN A 2 -41.84 1.53 -79.97
N LYS A 3 -42.53 2.09 -78.97
CA LYS A 3 -41.93 2.57 -77.73
C LYS A 3 -41.74 1.40 -76.79
N LYS A 4 -40.50 1.03 -76.51
CA LYS A 4 -40.15 0.14 -75.40
C LYS A 4 -40.06 0.92 -74.10
N LEU A 5 -40.90 0.55 -73.15
CA LEU A 5 -40.88 1.00 -71.78
C LEU A 5 -39.79 0.27 -71.00
N LEU A 6 -38.75 0.96 -70.54
CA LEU A 6 -37.73 0.38 -69.63
C LEU A 6 -38.20 0.55 -68.23
N LEU A 7 -38.54 -0.52 -67.52
CA LEU A 7 -38.89 -0.53 -66.12
C LEU A 7 -37.60 -0.77 -65.33
N SER A 8 -37.09 0.30 -64.65
CA SER A 8 -35.94 0.21 -63.78
C SER A 8 -36.38 -0.30 -62.40
N PHE A 9 -36.01 -1.52 -62.07
CA PHE A 9 -36.12 -2.03 -60.71
C PHE A 9 -34.96 -1.48 -59.84
N LEU A 10 -35.25 -0.54 -58.96
CA LEU A 10 -34.37 -0.14 -57.90
C LEU A 10 -34.45 -1.19 -56.76
N ILE A 11 -33.49 -2.09 -56.72
CA ILE A 11 -33.26 -2.98 -55.58
C ILE A 11 -32.53 -2.14 -54.52
N SER A 12 -33.25 -1.65 -53.54
CA SER A 12 -32.63 -1.07 -52.34
C SER A 12 -32.06 -2.21 -51.48
N ALA A 13 -30.78 -2.50 -51.69
CA ALA A 13 -30.05 -3.35 -50.79
C ALA A 13 -29.88 -2.60 -49.47
N SER A 14 -30.72 -2.91 -48.51
CA SER A 14 -30.45 -2.55 -47.09
C SER A 14 -29.25 -3.37 -46.63
N LEU A 15 -28.06 -2.75 -46.69
CA LEU A 15 -26.88 -3.27 -45.99
C LEU A 15 -27.22 -3.34 -44.50
N PRO A 16 -27.09 -4.51 -43.88
CA PRO A 16 -27.19 -4.55 -42.42
C PRO A 16 -26.06 -3.69 -41.88
N CYS A 17 -26.44 -2.58 -41.22
CA CYS A 17 -25.52 -1.80 -40.41
C CYS A 17 -25.08 -2.72 -39.26
N PHE A 18 -23.94 -3.38 -39.45
CA PHE A 18 -23.27 -4.02 -38.35
C PHE A 18 -22.86 -2.90 -37.38
N ALA A 19 -23.67 -2.69 -36.36
CA ALA A 19 -23.27 -1.86 -35.24
C ALA A 19 -21.91 -2.38 -34.74
N GLN A 20 -20.87 -1.64 -35.00
CA GLN A 20 -19.53 -1.95 -34.55
C GLN A 20 -19.64 -2.03 -33.03
N LYS A 21 -19.54 -3.24 -32.45
CA LYS A 21 -19.55 -3.44 -31.01
C LYS A 21 -18.39 -2.64 -30.43
N GLN A 22 -18.72 -1.54 -29.75
CA GLN A 22 -17.71 -0.71 -29.11
C GLN A 22 -17.09 -1.57 -28.00
N SER A 23 -15.79 -1.81 -28.10
CA SER A 23 -15.05 -2.58 -27.11
C SER A 23 -14.79 -1.73 -25.87
N VAL A 24 -14.90 -2.32 -24.70
CA VAL A 24 -14.44 -1.71 -23.45
C VAL A 24 -12.93 -1.83 -23.34
N VAL A 25 -12.30 -0.87 -22.68
CA VAL A 25 -10.87 -0.92 -22.39
C VAL A 25 -10.69 -1.41 -20.95
N ILE A 26 -9.95 -2.51 -20.79
CA ILE A 26 -9.68 -3.13 -19.50
C ILE A 26 -8.21 -2.93 -19.17
N GLN A 27 -7.94 -2.43 -17.95
CA GLN A 27 -6.58 -2.22 -17.46
C GLN A 27 -6.48 -2.68 -16.00
N PRO A 28 -5.45 -3.43 -15.61
CA PRO A 28 -5.22 -3.75 -14.22
C PRO A 28 -4.92 -2.47 -13.44
N VAL A 29 -5.51 -2.35 -12.25
CA VAL A 29 -5.34 -1.18 -11.38
C VAL A 29 -4.12 -1.33 -10.49
N SER A 30 -3.84 -2.55 -10.07
CA SER A 30 -2.82 -2.85 -9.08
C SER A 30 -2.22 -4.23 -9.33
N PRO A 31 -0.94 -4.43 -8.98
CA PRO A 31 -0.30 -5.73 -8.92
C PRO A 31 -0.81 -6.63 -7.79
N ILE A 32 -1.69 -6.14 -6.94
CA ILE A 32 -2.16 -6.90 -5.79
C ILE A 32 -3.22 -7.89 -6.24
N GLU A 33 -2.97 -9.13 -5.94
CA GLU A 33 -3.87 -10.24 -6.18
C GLU A 33 -4.69 -10.51 -4.93
N TYR A 34 -5.99 -10.67 -5.14
CA TYR A 34 -6.90 -11.09 -4.09
C TYR A 34 -7.15 -12.60 -4.19
N LYS A 35 -6.90 -13.32 -3.11
CA LYS A 35 -7.27 -14.73 -3.02
C LYS A 35 -8.69 -14.86 -2.49
N SER A 36 -9.63 -15.30 -3.33
CA SER A 36 -11.00 -15.56 -2.89
C SER A 36 -11.06 -16.72 -1.88
N GLU A 37 -12.13 -16.82 -1.11
CA GLU A 37 -12.38 -17.95 -0.20
C GLU A 37 -12.32 -19.33 -0.88
N LYS A 38 -12.61 -19.39 -2.19
CA LYS A 38 -12.50 -20.60 -3.01
C LYS A 38 -11.08 -20.84 -3.53
N GLY A 39 -10.11 -20.04 -3.15
CA GLY A 39 -8.71 -20.18 -3.59
C GLY A 39 -8.42 -19.64 -4.99
N THR A 40 -9.39 -19.03 -5.66
CA THR A 40 -9.17 -18.39 -6.97
C THR A 40 -8.49 -17.04 -6.76
N LEU A 41 -7.35 -16.85 -7.42
CA LEU A 41 -6.68 -15.54 -7.45
C LEU A 41 -7.43 -14.60 -8.40
N LYS A 42 -7.66 -13.36 -7.96
CA LYS A 42 -8.32 -12.32 -8.73
C LYS A 42 -7.47 -11.05 -8.73
N VAL A 43 -7.54 -10.31 -9.83
CA VAL A 43 -6.88 -9.00 -10.01
C VAL A 43 -7.94 -7.94 -10.19
N LEU A 44 -7.76 -6.80 -9.53
CA LEU A 44 -8.64 -5.66 -9.70
C LEU A 44 -8.34 -4.98 -11.04
N ASN A 45 -9.37 -4.82 -11.85
CA ASN A 45 -9.29 -4.21 -13.16
C ASN A 45 -10.15 -2.96 -13.24
N TYR A 46 -9.62 -1.92 -13.88
CA TYR A 46 -10.36 -0.74 -14.30
C TYR A 46 -10.91 -0.97 -15.69
N VAL A 47 -12.21 -0.82 -15.84
CA VAL A 47 -12.89 -0.95 -17.13
C VAL A 47 -13.42 0.42 -17.53
N LYS A 48 -12.93 0.92 -18.66
CA LYS A 48 -13.40 2.15 -19.29
C LYS A 48 -14.50 1.82 -20.29
N LEU A 49 -15.65 2.46 -20.12
CA LEU A 49 -16.77 2.37 -21.03
C LEU A 49 -16.59 3.35 -22.20
N PRO A 50 -17.13 3.04 -23.38
CA PRO A 50 -17.07 3.94 -24.53
C PRO A 50 -17.78 5.28 -24.31
N GLU A 51 -18.79 5.32 -23.43
CA GLU A 51 -19.60 6.49 -23.15
C GLU A 51 -20.00 6.58 -21.68
N LYS A 52 -20.41 7.76 -21.25
CA LYS A 52 -20.98 7.96 -19.90
C LYS A 52 -22.40 7.40 -19.83
N VAL A 53 -22.71 6.74 -18.72
CA VAL A 53 -24.02 6.15 -18.49
C VAL A 53 -24.63 6.61 -17.17
N ASN A 54 -25.92 6.93 -17.20
CA ASN A 54 -26.72 7.27 -16.01
C ASN A 54 -27.60 6.08 -15.60
N ALA A 55 -27.11 4.86 -15.70
CA ALA A 55 -27.81 3.66 -15.33
C ALA A 55 -26.98 2.83 -14.34
N ARG A 56 -27.65 2.01 -13.57
CA ARG A 56 -26.97 1.05 -12.70
C ARG A 56 -26.14 0.10 -13.56
N LEU A 57 -24.85 0.02 -13.27
CA LEU A 57 -23.93 -0.91 -13.92
C LEU A 57 -24.01 -2.28 -13.24
N SER A 58 -23.98 -3.33 -14.07
CA SER A 58 -23.79 -4.72 -13.64
C SER A 58 -22.89 -5.43 -14.63
N ALA A 59 -22.29 -6.54 -14.23
CA ALA A 59 -21.46 -7.32 -15.11
C ALA A 59 -21.63 -8.82 -14.87
N THR A 60 -21.39 -9.60 -15.91
CA THR A 60 -21.26 -11.05 -15.84
C THR A 60 -19.94 -11.48 -16.45
N LEU A 61 -19.35 -12.51 -15.88
CA LEU A 61 -18.17 -13.19 -16.40
C LEU A 61 -18.58 -14.62 -16.74
N ASP A 62 -18.47 -15.00 -18.00
CA ASP A 62 -18.94 -16.31 -18.50
C ASP A 62 -20.40 -16.63 -18.08
N GLY A 63 -21.27 -15.60 -18.12
CA GLY A 63 -22.67 -15.70 -17.72
C GLY A 63 -22.95 -15.65 -16.22
N VAL A 64 -21.90 -15.64 -15.36
CA VAL A 64 -22.05 -15.55 -13.91
C VAL A 64 -21.96 -14.09 -13.49
N SER A 65 -22.90 -13.63 -12.67
CA SER A 65 -22.88 -12.25 -12.13
C SER A 65 -21.67 -12.04 -11.25
N ILE A 66 -20.98 -10.92 -11.46
CA ILE A 66 -19.84 -10.49 -10.67
C ILE A 66 -20.10 -9.12 -10.07
N GLU A 67 -19.42 -8.84 -8.95
CA GLU A 67 -19.48 -7.55 -8.29
C GLU A 67 -18.82 -6.47 -9.14
N VAL A 68 -19.46 -5.31 -9.23
CA VAL A 68 -18.94 -4.13 -9.91
C VAL A 68 -18.94 -2.94 -8.96
N MET A 69 -17.89 -2.14 -9.04
CA MET A 69 -17.71 -0.91 -8.29
C MET A 69 -17.67 0.28 -9.27
N PRO A 70 -18.78 0.97 -9.51
CA PRO A 70 -18.81 2.14 -10.40
C PRO A 70 -17.87 3.24 -9.89
N THR A 71 -17.19 3.92 -10.80
CA THR A 71 -16.41 5.11 -10.44
C THR A 71 -17.27 6.37 -10.49
N ASN A 72 -16.84 7.43 -9.83
CA ASN A 72 -17.54 8.72 -9.85
C ASN A 72 -17.55 9.41 -11.22
N LYS A 73 -16.87 8.85 -12.23
CA LYS A 73 -16.77 9.45 -13.58
C LYS A 73 -17.97 9.11 -14.46
N GLY A 74 -18.76 8.12 -14.09
CA GLY A 74 -19.95 7.68 -14.85
C GLY A 74 -19.65 6.93 -16.16
N ASP A 75 -18.39 6.74 -16.50
CA ASP A 75 -17.91 6.08 -17.72
C ASP A 75 -16.93 4.94 -17.44
N SER A 76 -16.90 4.48 -16.22
CA SER A 76 -15.95 3.45 -15.81
C SER A 76 -16.38 2.73 -14.53
N LEU A 77 -15.85 1.52 -14.35
CA LEU A 77 -16.08 0.68 -13.18
C LEU A 77 -14.82 -0.13 -12.85
N LEU A 78 -14.78 -0.62 -11.62
CA LEU A 78 -13.77 -1.57 -11.18
C LEU A 78 -14.41 -2.94 -11.04
N VAL A 79 -13.70 -3.98 -11.45
CA VAL A 79 -14.13 -5.39 -11.36
C VAL A 79 -12.96 -6.28 -10.94
N TRP A 80 -13.27 -7.31 -10.16
CA TRP A 80 -12.32 -8.38 -9.86
C TRP A 80 -12.40 -9.48 -10.92
N LEU A 81 -11.33 -9.67 -11.67
CA LEU A 81 -11.24 -10.71 -12.70
C LEU A 81 -10.26 -11.81 -12.26
N PRO A 82 -10.52 -13.08 -12.62
CA PRO A 82 -9.61 -14.18 -12.33
C PRO A 82 -8.23 -13.92 -12.94
N MET A 83 -7.18 -14.30 -12.22
CA MET A 83 -5.80 -14.11 -12.67
C MET A 83 -5.30 -15.20 -13.60
N ILE A 84 -5.83 -16.39 -13.46
CA ILE A 84 -5.42 -17.57 -14.24
C ILE A 84 -6.67 -18.21 -14.83
N GLY A 85 -6.62 -18.55 -16.09
CA GLY A 85 -7.70 -19.26 -16.75
C GLY A 85 -7.70 -19.08 -18.27
N GLU A 86 -8.57 -19.80 -18.91
CA GLU A 86 -8.91 -19.62 -20.30
C GLU A 86 -9.59 -18.27 -20.52
N SER A 87 -9.72 -17.82 -21.75
CA SER A 87 -10.38 -16.55 -22.08
C SER A 87 -11.79 -16.49 -21.49
N ASN A 88 -12.06 -15.48 -20.68
CA ASN A 88 -13.36 -15.26 -20.07
C ASN A 88 -14.14 -14.21 -20.88
N HIS A 89 -15.45 -14.35 -20.94
CA HIS A 89 -16.32 -13.38 -21.57
C HIS A 89 -16.88 -12.41 -20.53
N LEU A 90 -16.36 -11.18 -20.50
CA LEU A 90 -16.91 -10.11 -19.67
C LEU A 90 -18.04 -9.40 -20.42
N GLN A 91 -19.21 -9.35 -19.81
CA GLN A 91 -20.35 -8.57 -20.30
C GLN A 91 -20.70 -7.51 -19.27
N ILE A 92 -20.80 -6.26 -19.71
CA ILE A 92 -21.20 -5.14 -18.88
C ILE A 92 -22.54 -4.62 -19.35
N HIS A 93 -23.43 -4.39 -18.41
CA HIS A 93 -24.78 -3.94 -18.67
C HIS A 93 -25.05 -2.59 -18.00
N ALA A 94 -25.67 -1.68 -18.73
CA ALA A 94 -26.18 -0.40 -18.24
C ALA A 94 -27.62 -0.22 -18.76
N GLY A 95 -28.57 -0.67 -18.02
CA GLY A 95 -29.98 -0.70 -18.48
C GLY A 95 -30.14 -1.63 -19.69
N LYS A 96 -30.50 -1.07 -20.88
CA LYS A 96 -30.62 -1.81 -22.13
C LYS A 96 -29.32 -1.87 -22.96
N ILE A 97 -28.29 -1.14 -22.57
CA ILE A 97 -27.01 -1.07 -23.25
C ILE A 97 -26.13 -2.21 -22.75
N GLN A 98 -25.49 -2.92 -23.66
CA GLN A 98 -24.60 -4.01 -23.35
C GLN A 98 -23.29 -3.85 -24.13
N TRP A 99 -22.18 -3.98 -23.41
CA TRP A 99 -20.83 -4.09 -23.99
C TRP A 99 -20.29 -5.47 -23.68
N VAL A 100 -19.66 -6.10 -24.67
CA VAL A 100 -19.08 -7.42 -24.54
C VAL A 100 -17.61 -7.34 -24.91
N ASP A 101 -16.75 -7.81 -24.04
CA ASP A 101 -15.38 -8.15 -24.38
C ASP A 101 -15.27 -9.67 -24.50
N GLN A 102 -14.84 -10.15 -25.65
CA GLN A 102 -14.80 -11.60 -25.96
C GLN A 102 -13.50 -12.27 -25.52
N SER A 103 -12.55 -11.51 -24.99
CA SER A 103 -11.26 -12.07 -24.60
C SER A 103 -10.65 -11.28 -23.44
N VAL A 104 -11.31 -11.37 -22.28
CA VAL A 104 -10.70 -10.86 -21.05
C VAL A 104 -9.63 -11.86 -20.63
N TYR A 105 -8.42 -11.60 -21.04
CA TYR A 105 -7.28 -12.24 -20.43
C TYR A 105 -7.02 -11.51 -19.10
N PRO A 106 -6.79 -12.24 -18.01
CA PRO A 106 -6.23 -11.64 -16.83
C PRO A 106 -4.90 -11.01 -17.26
N MET A 107 -4.92 -9.70 -17.40
CA MET A 107 -3.71 -8.99 -17.80
C MET A 107 -2.84 -8.83 -16.57
N ILE A 108 -1.96 -9.80 -16.36
CA ILE A 108 -0.74 -9.51 -15.64
C ILE A 108 0.00 -8.52 -16.55
N PRO A 109 0.29 -7.28 -16.12
CA PRO A 109 1.07 -6.37 -16.94
C PRO A 109 2.35 -7.08 -17.36
N LYS A 110 2.61 -7.15 -18.66
CA LYS A 110 3.82 -7.79 -19.21
C LYS A 110 5.10 -7.22 -18.64
N ASP A 111 5.02 -6.02 -18.09
CA ASP A 111 6.13 -5.23 -17.57
C ASP A 111 6.34 -5.31 -16.05
N TRP A 112 5.71 -6.24 -15.36
CA TRP A 112 5.96 -6.43 -13.92
C TRP A 112 7.35 -7.00 -13.62
N GLY A 113 8.09 -7.46 -14.65
CA GLY A 113 9.49 -7.84 -14.57
C GLY A 113 9.90 -8.45 -13.23
N TYR A 114 10.61 -7.68 -12.45
CA TYR A 114 11.08 -8.04 -11.13
C TYR A 114 9.95 -8.44 -10.15
N PHE A 115 8.81 -7.76 -10.19
CA PHE A 115 7.71 -8.01 -9.24
C PHE A 115 6.88 -9.26 -9.52
N GLN A 116 7.00 -9.89 -10.68
CA GLN A 116 6.31 -11.16 -10.97
C GLN A 116 6.79 -12.31 -10.07
N GLN A 117 8.00 -12.22 -9.55
CA GLN A 117 8.61 -13.23 -8.68
C GLN A 117 9.02 -12.67 -7.32
N GLY A 118 8.64 -11.43 -7.04
CA GLY A 118 8.94 -10.75 -5.79
C GLY A 118 8.05 -11.18 -4.64
N THR A 119 8.48 -10.86 -3.44
CA THR A 119 7.69 -11.02 -2.22
C THR A 119 7.30 -9.63 -1.73
N ILE A 120 6.01 -9.42 -1.45
CA ILE A 120 5.53 -8.20 -0.80
C ILE A 120 5.50 -8.47 0.71
N HIS A 121 6.28 -7.70 1.46
CA HIS A 121 6.26 -7.73 2.92
C HIS A 121 5.31 -6.64 3.41
N LEU A 122 4.21 -7.05 4.07
CA LEU A 122 3.30 -6.13 4.72
C LEU A 122 3.69 -6.03 6.19
N ILE A 123 4.14 -4.85 6.61
CA ILE A 123 4.49 -4.56 7.99
C ILE A 123 3.47 -3.53 8.49
N GLN A 124 2.69 -3.91 9.49
CA GLN A 124 1.76 -3.01 10.14
C GLN A 124 2.53 -2.12 11.11
N SER A 125 2.25 -0.84 11.06
CA SER A 125 2.75 0.13 12.04
C SER A 125 1.63 1.10 12.41
N SER A 126 1.86 1.87 13.46
CA SER A 126 0.99 2.97 13.83
C SER A 126 1.85 4.21 14.04
N HIS A 127 1.49 5.31 13.38
CA HIS A 127 2.10 6.60 13.71
C HIS A 127 1.68 7.01 15.11
N GLN A 128 2.66 7.33 15.97
CA GLN A 128 2.46 7.51 17.38
C GLN A 128 3.11 8.83 17.85
N ASP A 129 2.32 9.88 17.84
CA ASP A 129 2.71 11.16 18.44
C ASP A 129 2.95 11.01 19.93
N ILE A 130 3.97 11.70 20.45
CA ILE A 130 4.24 11.74 21.89
C ILE A 130 3.14 12.53 22.61
N ALA A 131 2.74 13.66 22.00
CA ALA A 131 1.65 14.49 22.47
C ALA A 131 1.21 15.42 21.33
N TRP A 132 0.09 15.11 20.68
CA TRP A 132 -0.47 15.93 19.61
C TRP A 132 -1.92 16.31 19.88
N MET A 133 -2.76 15.31 20.13
CA MET A 133 -4.20 15.50 20.34
C MET A 133 -4.56 15.66 21.82
N ASP A 134 -3.65 15.29 22.72
CA ASP A 134 -3.85 15.34 24.17
C ASP A 134 -2.50 15.44 24.91
N THR A 135 -2.51 15.35 26.25
CA THR A 135 -1.32 15.35 27.09
C THR A 135 -0.41 14.15 26.78
N PRO A 136 0.91 14.26 27.07
CA PRO A 136 1.83 13.13 26.90
C PRO A 136 1.38 11.87 27.65
N ASP A 137 0.86 12.01 28.86
CA ASP A 137 0.40 10.86 29.66
C ASP A 137 -0.81 10.18 29.00
N TYR A 138 -1.79 10.93 28.52
CA TYR A 138 -2.93 10.38 27.80
C TYR A 138 -2.50 9.68 26.52
N CYS A 139 -1.64 10.32 25.71
CA CYS A 139 -1.13 9.71 24.48
C CYS A 139 -0.32 8.44 24.73
N LYS A 140 0.46 8.40 25.84
CA LYS A 140 1.17 7.20 26.27
C LYS A 140 0.19 6.07 26.62
N ASP A 141 -0.83 6.35 27.43
CA ASP A 141 -1.81 5.36 27.85
C ASP A 141 -2.60 4.82 26.63
N ASP A 142 -2.96 5.70 25.70
CA ASP A 142 -3.62 5.32 24.46
C ASP A 142 -2.72 4.40 23.59
N ARG A 143 -1.44 4.74 23.42
CA ARG A 143 -0.48 3.90 22.69
C ARG A 143 -0.37 2.51 23.30
N ILE A 144 -0.27 2.43 24.62
CA ILE A 144 -0.10 1.16 25.33
C ILE A 144 -1.36 0.30 25.21
N ASN A 145 -2.52 0.86 25.56
CA ASN A 145 -3.74 0.10 25.72
C ASN A 145 -4.49 -0.14 24.41
N ASN A 146 -4.46 0.80 23.48
CA ASN A 146 -5.24 0.73 22.25
C ASN A 146 -4.41 0.35 21.00
N ILE A 147 -3.09 0.32 21.09
CA ILE A 147 -2.22 0.01 19.95
C ILE A 147 -1.30 -1.17 20.27
N ILE A 148 -0.40 -1.04 21.27
CA ILE A 148 0.65 -2.03 21.51
C ILE A 148 0.07 -3.34 22.04
N ILE A 149 -0.74 -3.28 23.09
CA ILE A 149 -1.38 -4.49 23.65
C ILE A 149 -2.22 -5.24 22.61
N PRO A 150 -3.15 -4.59 21.88
CA PRO A 150 -3.90 -5.25 20.82
C PRO A 150 -3.03 -5.85 19.71
N ALA A 151 -1.95 -5.18 19.30
CA ALA A 151 -1.02 -5.72 18.31
C ALA A 151 -0.34 -7.00 18.82
N LEU A 152 0.15 -7.01 20.05
CA LEU A 152 0.75 -8.19 20.68
C LEU A 152 -0.25 -9.33 20.83
N ASP A 153 -1.50 -9.04 21.20
CA ASP A 153 -2.56 -10.05 21.30
C ASP A 153 -2.95 -10.64 19.94
N LEU A 154 -2.91 -9.81 18.89
CA LEU A 154 -3.11 -10.29 17.54
C LEU A 154 -1.94 -11.18 17.06
N MET A 155 -0.71 -10.85 17.43
CA MET A 155 0.46 -11.68 17.15
C MET A 155 0.40 -13.06 17.79
N LYS A 156 -0.19 -13.18 18.98
CA LYS A 156 -0.43 -14.50 19.62
C LYS A 156 -1.37 -15.36 18.79
N LYS A 157 -2.41 -14.75 18.22
CA LYS A 157 -3.45 -15.43 17.44
C LYS A 157 -3.03 -15.69 16.00
N ASN A 158 -2.25 -14.79 15.40
CA ASN A 158 -1.83 -14.85 14.01
C ASN A 158 -0.30 -14.78 13.89
N LYS A 159 0.32 -15.91 13.52
CA LYS A 159 1.78 -16.02 13.37
C LYS A 159 2.36 -15.25 12.18
N SER A 160 1.54 -14.91 11.20
CA SER A 160 1.97 -14.08 10.06
C SER A 160 1.83 -12.57 10.31
N PHE A 161 1.17 -12.17 11.40
CA PHE A 161 1.03 -10.75 11.74
C PHE A 161 2.36 -10.20 12.25
N THR A 162 2.75 -9.05 11.73
CA THR A 162 3.95 -8.30 12.13
C THR A 162 3.55 -6.91 12.55
N PHE A 163 4.32 -6.30 13.43
CA PHE A 163 4.08 -4.92 13.86
C PHE A 163 5.40 -4.19 14.14
N GLU A 164 5.42 -2.89 13.86
CA GLU A 164 6.58 -2.05 14.08
C GLU A 164 6.17 -0.79 14.85
N MET A 165 6.95 -0.46 15.88
CA MET A 165 6.88 0.82 16.58
C MET A 165 7.92 1.78 16.02
N GLU A 166 7.54 3.04 15.84
CA GLU A 166 8.40 4.01 15.16
C GLU A 166 9.64 4.44 15.97
N GLN A 167 9.64 4.25 17.31
CA GLN A 167 10.66 4.85 18.15
C GLN A 167 10.89 4.06 19.46
N THR A 168 12.12 4.17 19.96
CA THR A 168 12.52 3.46 21.20
C THR A 168 11.75 3.94 22.43
N LEU A 169 11.35 5.22 22.49
CA LEU A 169 10.61 5.77 23.64
C LEU A 169 9.32 4.98 23.90
N ASN A 170 8.60 4.61 22.86
CA ASN A 170 7.36 3.85 23.00
C ASN A 170 7.61 2.47 23.64
N LEU A 171 8.73 1.83 23.29
CA LEU A 171 9.15 0.57 23.91
C LEU A 171 9.53 0.77 25.39
N MET A 172 10.23 1.87 25.71
CA MET A 172 10.61 2.20 27.09
C MET A 172 9.37 2.43 27.95
N GLU A 173 8.42 3.21 27.48
CA GLU A 173 7.16 3.49 28.17
C GLU A 173 6.36 2.20 28.40
N PHE A 174 6.23 1.37 27.36
CA PHE A 174 5.54 0.09 27.46
C PHE A 174 6.17 -0.85 28.49
N LEU A 175 7.48 -1.03 28.45
CA LEU A 175 8.20 -1.91 29.40
C LEU A 175 8.31 -1.34 30.80
N ASN A 176 8.13 -0.06 30.98
CA ASN A 176 8.04 0.56 32.30
C ASN A 176 6.73 0.18 33.01
N GLU A 177 5.64 0.02 32.27
CA GLU A 177 4.32 -0.38 32.78
C GLU A 177 4.11 -1.90 32.74
N HIS A 178 4.72 -2.57 31.76
CA HIS A 178 4.58 -4.01 31.54
C HIS A 178 5.95 -4.75 31.49
N PRO A 179 6.74 -4.69 32.55
CA PRO A 179 8.07 -5.30 32.57
C PRO A 179 8.03 -6.82 32.39
N GLU A 180 6.92 -7.46 32.75
CA GLU A 180 6.69 -8.89 32.59
C GLU A 180 6.65 -9.33 31.12
N ARG A 181 6.33 -8.42 30.22
CA ARG A 181 6.23 -8.70 28.77
C ARG A 181 7.57 -8.61 28.03
N LYS A 182 8.65 -8.27 28.72
CA LYS A 182 9.98 -8.11 28.13
C LYS A 182 10.46 -9.35 27.37
N GLY A 183 10.29 -10.54 27.95
CA GLY A 183 10.66 -11.80 27.31
C GLY A 183 9.91 -12.03 26.00
N GLU A 184 8.59 -11.78 26.00
CA GLU A 184 7.75 -11.87 24.81
C GLU A 184 8.26 -10.97 23.69
N LEU A 185 8.60 -9.72 23.99
CA LEU A 185 9.10 -8.77 22.99
C LEU A 185 10.44 -9.19 22.40
N ILE A 186 11.35 -9.70 23.21
CA ILE A 186 12.65 -10.24 22.76
C ILE A 186 12.45 -11.42 21.80
N ASP A 187 11.51 -12.32 22.10
CA ASP A 187 11.24 -13.46 21.24
C ASP A 187 10.58 -13.04 19.93
N LEU A 188 9.61 -12.13 19.97
CA LEU A 188 8.98 -11.58 18.77
C LEU A 188 9.98 -10.78 17.89
N TYR A 189 10.94 -10.10 18.51
CA TYR A 189 12.03 -9.44 17.77
C TYR A 189 12.91 -10.47 17.04
N LYS A 190 13.31 -11.53 17.71
CA LYS A 190 14.11 -12.62 17.10
C LYS A 190 13.35 -13.30 15.96
N GLU A 191 12.04 -13.43 16.08
CA GLU A 191 11.15 -13.91 15.02
C GLU A 191 10.97 -12.90 13.87
N LYS A 192 11.50 -11.68 13.99
CA LYS A 192 11.32 -10.54 13.05
C LYS A 192 9.85 -10.15 12.87
N ARG A 193 9.08 -10.27 13.92
CA ARG A 193 7.64 -9.99 13.91
C ARG A 193 7.27 -8.71 14.64
N PHE A 194 8.08 -8.29 15.61
CA PHE A 194 7.91 -7.05 16.35
C PHE A 194 9.23 -6.28 16.32
N LEU A 195 9.20 -5.08 15.73
CA LEU A 195 10.36 -4.24 15.56
C LEU A 195 10.11 -2.84 16.13
N TRP A 196 11.16 -2.05 16.26
CA TRP A 196 11.09 -0.65 16.69
C TRP A 196 12.22 0.16 16.08
N GLY A 197 11.99 1.48 15.98
CA GLY A 197 13.00 2.39 15.46
C GLY A 197 14.18 2.56 16.45
N ALA A 198 15.37 2.67 15.86
CA ALA A 198 16.62 2.74 16.59
C ALA A 198 16.86 4.10 17.30
N THR A 199 16.14 5.15 16.94
CA THR A 199 16.23 6.47 17.57
C THR A 199 15.32 6.56 18.79
N PHE A 200 15.69 7.41 19.75
CA PHE A 200 14.90 7.63 20.97
C PHE A 200 13.49 8.10 20.64
N ASN A 201 13.37 9.17 19.84
CA ASN A 201 12.12 9.61 19.24
C ASN A 201 12.36 10.18 17.83
N GLN A 202 11.36 10.84 17.24
CA GLN A 202 11.41 11.48 15.93
C GLN A 202 11.65 13.00 16.10
N PRO A 203 12.90 13.49 15.98
CA PRO A 203 13.20 14.89 16.24
C PRO A 203 12.84 15.79 15.06
N TYR A 204 12.47 17.04 15.37
CA TYR A 204 12.50 18.13 14.40
C TYR A 204 13.95 18.50 14.08
N GLU A 205 14.50 17.90 13.03
CA GLU A 205 15.93 18.01 12.70
C GLU A 205 16.38 19.47 12.49
N GLY A 206 15.52 20.30 11.88
CA GLY A 206 15.82 21.71 11.63
C GLY A 206 15.72 22.62 12.86
N LEU A 207 15.12 22.14 13.97
CA LEU A 207 14.94 22.89 15.20
C LEU A 207 15.84 22.40 16.34
N SER A 208 16.37 21.19 16.20
CA SER A 208 17.21 20.57 17.21
C SER A 208 18.67 20.94 17.02
N SER A 209 19.41 21.09 18.13
CA SER A 209 20.87 21.23 18.06
C SER A 209 21.54 19.93 17.61
N GLY A 210 22.76 20.01 17.08
CA GLY A 210 23.53 18.83 16.68
C GLY A 210 23.71 17.83 17.81
N GLU A 211 23.95 18.31 19.05
CA GLU A 211 24.08 17.45 20.23
C GLU A 211 22.75 16.72 20.56
N GLN A 212 21.61 17.40 20.43
CA GLN A 212 20.32 16.77 20.59
C GLN A 212 20.09 15.67 19.58
N LEU A 213 20.44 15.88 18.31
CA LEU A 213 20.32 14.87 17.25
C LEU A 213 21.24 13.66 17.50
N VAL A 214 22.48 13.89 17.93
CA VAL A 214 23.38 12.80 18.34
C VAL A 214 22.77 11.98 19.49
N ARG A 215 22.21 12.64 20.49
CA ARG A 215 21.59 11.97 21.64
C ARG A 215 20.36 11.15 21.27
N GLN A 216 19.62 11.53 20.26
CA GLN A 216 18.48 10.71 19.76
C GLN A 216 18.92 9.29 19.39
N SER A 217 20.00 9.17 18.65
CA SER A 217 20.54 7.87 18.25
C SER A 217 21.25 7.15 19.38
N TYR A 218 22.07 7.87 20.13
CA TYR A 218 22.88 7.32 21.23
C TYR A 218 21.99 6.80 22.37
N TYR A 219 21.01 7.60 22.81
CA TYR A 219 20.22 7.31 24.02
C TYR A 219 19.31 6.11 23.81
N GLY A 220 18.63 6.06 22.68
CA GLY A 220 17.75 4.93 22.34
C GLY A 220 18.52 3.61 22.25
N ARG A 221 19.60 3.58 21.49
CA ARG A 221 20.43 2.37 21.33
C ARG A 221 21.13 1.91 22.60
N LYS A 222 21.61 2.86 23.43
CA LYS A 222 22.18 2.51 24.72
C LYS A 222 21.16 1.79 25.59
N TRP A 223 19.96 2.35 25.70
CA TRP A 223 18.89 1.74 26.50
C TRP A 223 18.50 0.34 25.98
N ILE A 224 18.38 0.18 24.65
CA ILE A 224 18.08 -1.14 24.06
C ILE A 224 19.15 -2.16 24.42
N ARG A 225 20.43 -1.84 24.27
CA ARG A 225 21.52 -2.76 24.60
C ARG A 225 21.54 -3.17 26.07
N GLU A 226 21.21 -2.25 26.96
CA GLU A 226 21.16 -2.51 28.41
C GLU A 226 19.91 -3.29 28.82
N ASN A 227 18.79 -3.07 28.17
CA ASN A 227 17.49 -3.62 28.57
C ASN A 227 16.97 -4.74 27.67
N MET A 228 17.34 -4.78 26.40
CA MET A 228 16.86 -5.71 25.39
C MET A 228 18.05 -6.39 24.68
N PRO A 229 18.80 -7.24 25.36
CA PRO A 229 20.03 -7.80 24.82
C PRO A 229 19.78 -8.62 23.55
N GLY A 230 20.57 -8.32 22.49
CA GLY A 230 20.44 -8.93 21.18
C GLY A 230 19.38 -8.33 20.26
N CYS A 231 18.76 -7.20 20.67
CA CYS A 231 17.70 -6.53 19.92
C CYS A 231 18.13 -5.15 19.41
N ASP A 232 19.38 -4.97 19.03
CA ASP A 232 19.93 -3.67 18.58
C ASP A 232 19.57 -3.42 17.11
N ASP A 233 18.47 -2.72 16.85
CA ASP A 233 18.01 -2.39 15.51
C ASP A 233 18.90 -1.34 14.83
N VAL A 234 18.83 -1.32 13.50
CA VAL A 234 19.65 -0.46 12.63
C VAL A 234 18.82 0.43 11.69
N VAL A 235 17.53 0.53 11.95
CA VAL A 235 16.61 1.38 11.19
C VAL A 235 16.16 2.55 12.06
N ALA A 236 16.35 3.76 11.58
CA ALA A 236 15.77 4.95 12.18
C ALA A 236 14.49 5.34 11.46
N ASN A 237 13.49 5.74 12.22
CA ASN A 237 12.23 6.27 11.69
C ASN A 237 12.13 7.77 12.01
N ASN A 238 11.78 8.58 11.01
CA ASN A 238 11.44 9.98 11.21
C ASN A 238 10.34 10.37 10.20
N ILE A 239 9.14 9.85 10.44
CA ILE A 239 8.09 9.72 9.42
C ILE A 239 7.29 11.02 9.28
N ASP A 240 6.65 11.49 10.35
CA ASP A 240 5.74 12.64 10.27
C ASP A 240 6.36 13.95 10.79
N VAL A 241 7.65 14.13 10.61
CA VAL A 241 8.34 15.33 11.07
C VAL A 241 8.91 16.10 9.87
N PRO A 242 8.47 17.36 9.64
CA PRO A 242 8.99 18.19 8.57
C PRO A 242 10.40 18.70 8.87
N GLY A 243 11.12 19.00 7.80
CA GLY A 243 12.49 19.51 7.87
C GLY A 243 13.53 18.40 8.05
N ARG A 244 14.63 18.54 7.32
CA ARG A 244 15.75 17.60 7.33
C ARG A 244 17.06 18.37 7.44
N THR A 245 18.06 17.77 8.09
CA THR A 245 19.42 18.30 8.09
C THR A 245 20.36 17.37 7.34
N TRP A 246 21.29 17.95 6.57
CA TRP A 246 22.28 17.18 5.83
C TRP A 246 23.20 16.36 6.73
N GLN A 247 23.35 16.75 7.99
CA GLN A 247 24.18 16.03 8.95
C GLN A 247 23.53 14.77 9.52
N MET A 248 22.22 14.56 9.30
CA MET A 248 21.54 13.41 9.90
C MET A 248 22.12 12.09 9.42
N ALA A 249 22.48 11.98 8.15
CA ALA A 249 23.12 10.77 7.62
C ALA A 249 24.47 10.48 8.31
N GLN A 250 25.28 11.49 8.60
CA GLN A 250 26.52 11.36 9.38
C GLN A 250 26.27 10.87 10.80
N ILE A 251 25.29 11.47 11.47
CA ILE A 251 24.92 11.14 12.86
C ILE A 251 24.45 9.68 12.93
N LEU A 252 23.54 9.27 12.05
CA LEU A 252 23.02 7.92 12.00
C LEU A 252 24.12 6.90 11.66
N ALA A 253 24.89 7.15 10.60
CA ALA A 253 25.95 6.23 10.18
C ALA A 253 27.01 6.04 11.28
N LYS A 254 27.45 7.11 11.94
CA LYS A 254 28.42 7.05 13.05
C LYS A 254 27.86 6.43 14.32
N SER A 255 26.53 6.45 14.47
CA SER A 255 25.83 5.70 15.51
C SER A 255 25.59 4.23 15.17
N GLY A 256 26.02 3.79 13.96
CA GLY A 256 25.83 2.42 13.46
C GLY A 256 24.42 2.15 12.91
N ILE A 257 23.60 3.17 12.70
CA ILE A 257 22.31 3.08 12.04
C ILE A 257 22.53 3.20 10.53
N LYS A 258 22.10 2.19 9.78
CA LYS A 258 22.40 2.07 8.34
C LYS A 258 21.24 2.48 7.44
N ASN A 259 20.03 2.42 7.96
CA ASN A 259 18.80 2.62 7.21
C ASN A 259 17.95 3.69 7.88
N LEU A 260 17.31 4.50 7.05
CA LEU A 260 16.41 5.57 7.48
C LEU A 260 15.08 5.46 6.74
N PHE A 261 14.00 5.46 7.49
CA PHE A 261 12.65 5.56 6.95
C PHE A 261 12.09 6.95 7.26
N ILE A 262 11.72 7.67 6.21
CA ILE A 262 11.15 9.02 6.31
C ILE A 262 9.92 9.14 5.42
N SER A 263 9.19 10.22 5.56
CA SER A 263 8.16 10.63 4.62
C SER A 263 8.22 12.13 4.35
N ARG A 264 7.20 12.69 3.71
CA ARG A 264 7.09 14.11 3.32
C ARG A 264 8.18 14.56 2.35
N MET A 265 8.68 13.62 1.56
CA MET A 265 9.62 13.83 0.45
C MET A 265 9.13 13.06 -0.77
N GLY A 266 9.79 13.24 -1.91
CA GLY A 266 9.53 12.42 -3.10
C GLY A 266 9.69 10.93 -2.81
N GLU A 267 8.86 10.11 -3.43
CA GLU A 267 8.92 8.64 -3.29
C GLU A 267 10.24 8.08 -3.78
N GLY A 268 10.73 7.05 -3.12
CA GLY A 268 11.91 6.33 -3.62
C GLY A 268 12.81 5.75 -2.56
N LEU A 269 13.90 5.20 -3.07
CA LEU A 269 15.01 4.66 -2.30
C LEU A 269 16.26 5.46 -2.66
N TYR A 270 16.89 6.08 -1.68
CA TYR A 270 17.99 7.02 -1.86
C TYR A 270 19.19 6.65 -1.00
N ASP A 271 20.39 6.90 -1.54
CA ASP A 271 21.57 7.09 -0.71
C ASP A 271 21.58 8.55 -0.23
N TRP A 272 21.32 8.79 1.05
CA TRP A 272 21.39 10.11 1.65
C TRP A 272 22.81 10.37 2.14
N TYR A 273 23.48 11.36 1.55
CA TYR A 273 24.85 11.73 1.89
C TYR A 273 24.92 12.95 2.81
N SER A 274 25.83 12.89 3.75
CA SER A 274 26.28 14.06 4.54
C SER A 274 27.56 14.67 3.92
N PRO A 275 27.88 15.93 4.27
CA PRO A 275 29.06 16.62 3.73
C PRO A 275 30.39 15.91 3.98
N ASP A 276 30.50 15.05 4.99
CA ASP A 276 31.70 14.26 5.30
C ASP A 276 31.80 12.95 4.48
N GLY A 277 30.86 12.72 3.55
CA GLY A 277 30.77 11.50 2.76
C GLY A 277 30.05 10.32 3.44
N SER A 278 29.66 10.45 4.70
CA SER A 278 28.83 9.45 5.35
C SER A 278 27.47 9.32 4.65
N LYS A 279 26.94 8.09 4.57
CA LYS A 279 25.65 7.83 3.94
C LYS A 279 24.80 6.85 4.72
N VAL A 280 23.49 6.95 4.55
CA VAL A 280 22.49 5.97 4.97
C VAL A 280 21.53 5.67 3.81
N LEU A 281 21.10 4.43 3.72
CA LEU A 281 20.06 4.04 2.78
C LEU A 281 18.74 4.57 3.31
N THR A 282 18.07 5.40 2.53
CA THR A 282 16.85 6.09 2.94
C THR A 282 15.69 5.68 2.06
N PHE A 283 14.63 5.18 2.68
CA PHE A 283 13.36 4.90 2.01
C PHE A 283 12.32 5.94 2.37
N THR A 284 11.55 6.37 1.38
CA THR A 284 10.37 7.22 1.56
C THR A 284 9.21 6.77 0.68
N PRO A 285 8.02 6.56 1.23
CA PRO A 285 6.81 6.26 0.46
C PRO A 285 6.17 7.53 -0.12
N GLY A 286 6.81 8.70 -0.01
CA GLY A 286 6.21 9.99 -0.30
C GLY A 286 5.47 10.55 0.92
N ASN A 287 4.19 10.27 1.03
CA ASN A 287 3.41 10.58 2.23
C ASN A 287 3.19 9.33 3.08
N TYR A 288 3.35 9.42 4.39
CA TYR A 288 3.18 8.29 5.33
C TYR A 288 1.76 7.70 5.37
N GLY A 289 0.75 8.46 4.96
CA GLY A 289 -0.64 7.99 4.87
C GLY A 289 -0.97 7.09 3.67
N TRP A 290 -0.02 6.87 2.75
CA TRP A 290 -0.30 6.14 1.50
C TRP A 290 -0.61 4.66 1.72
N ALA A 291 -0.05 4.02 2.74
CA ALA A 291 -0.36 2.63 3.07
C ALA A 291 -1.85 2.43 3.40
N SER A 292 -2.52 3.45 3.95
CA SER A 292 -3.98 3.41 4.19
C SER A 292 -4.81 3.37 2.91
N MET A 293 -4.24 3.71 1.76
CA MET A 293 -4.94 3.60 0.48
C MET A 293 -5.05 2.16 -0.01
N ILE A 294 -4.17 1.27 0.42
CA ILE A 294 -4.25 -0.17 0.11
C ILE A 294 -5.57 -0.75 0.64
N TRP A 295 -6.01 -0.33 1.82
CA TRP A 295 -7.27 -0.79 2.43
C TRP A 295 -8.55 -0.37 1.70
N LYS A 296 -8.48 0.60 0.80
CA LYS A 296 -9.63 0.98 -0.04
C LYS A 296 -9.87 0.00 -1.19
N PHE A 297 -8.99 -0.96 -1.37
CA PHE A 297 -9.05 -1.97 -2.43
C PHE A 297 -9.32 -3.38 -1.89
N PHE A 298 -9.50 -3.52 -0.58
CA PHE A 298 -9.95 -4.74 0.10
C PHE A 298 -11.33 -4.49 0.78
#